data_11bded629797f0bee647bc4e87c017ea
#
_entry.id   11bded629797f0bee647bc4e87c017ea
#
_cell.length_a   1.000
_cell.length_b   1.000
_cell.length_c   1.000
_cell.angle_alpha   90.00
_cell.angle_beta   90.00
_cell.angle_gamma   90.00
#
_symmetry.space_group_name_H-M   'P 1'
#
loop_
_entity.id
_entity.type
_entity.pdbx_description
1 polymer ?
#
loop_
_entity_poly.entity_id
_entity_poly.type
_entity_poly.pdbx_seq_one_letter_code
_entity_poly.pdbx_strand_id
1 'polypeptide(L)'
;MLARVRQPGLESFLEKENRRLSSKGSQSALQMTRSPWAVSSAKGQALLVYIKDDLLMASSDAAELQRAAARVQQSSARHFAETPLYQQIVRSYQEGAGWLLCADMEQIVAGNVQDGSNHDLPPGIGDVRYLTMEHREVGGKTDNRADLTFASERQGVASWLAAPASMGSLEFVSPEASMVTSAVIRNPRSIMEGLFQMMGTGDANFSQHLSEFEAKTGVNVLDDLAAPLGGEVTMAFDGPMLPTPRWKLILEVYDPATLQATIAKLVDTYNREGSAEGRSLQLAKRQVGSQTYFVISNLQRANSEVDYTFVDSYLIAAPDRGTLARAIQDRQAGYTLTHASAFQALLPSDGYTNFSAIFYHNIGPVIGPLAEQLKSSGALTSQQRQSIDVLTANSAPGLIYAYGKPDRIVVASNTGFMGFDLGTLLTMGDNGPFLPQMLLGRTLSNSANSSDRAPRPQSQ
;
A
#
# COMPACT_ATOMS: atom_id res chain seq x y z
N MET A 1 -1.47 11.58 -24.69
CA MET A 1 -0.33 12.40 -24.17
C MET A 1 -0.32 13.74 -24.86
N LEU A 2 -0.09 14.80 -24.09
CA LEU A 2 0.15 16.17 -24.60
C LEU A 2 1.46 16.68 -23.99
N ALA A 3 2.33 17.29 -24.78
CA ALA A 3 3.60 17.83 -24.32
C ALA A 3 3.98 19.08 -25.10
N ARG A 4 4.60 20.04 -24.41
CA ARG A 4 5.13 21.24 -25.07
C ARG A 4 6.52 20.98 -25.60
N VAL A 5 6.73 21.29 -26.87
CA VAL A 5 8.03 21.16 -27.54
C VAL A 5 8.83 22.45 -27.27
N ARG A 6 9.91 22.33 -26.48
CA ARG A 6 10.75 23.51 -26.13
C ARG A 6 11.84 23.79 -27.14
N GLN A 7 12.24 22.79 -27.93
CA GLN A 7 13.32 22.95 -28.92
C GLN A 7 12.82 22.57 -30.31
N PRO A 8 13.13 23.32 -31.34
CA PRO A 8 12.80 23.01 -32.71
C PRO A 8 13.52 21.71 -33.15
N GLY A 9 12.92 20.98 -34.10
CA GLY A 9 13.56 19.81 -34.71
C GLY A 9 13.12 18.46 -34.11
N LEU A 10 12.23 18.44 -33.12
CA LEU A 10 11.73 17.18 -32.51
C LEU A 10 11.07 16.27 -33.54
N GLU A 11 10.26 16.80 -34.46
CA GLU A 11 9.62 16.02 -35.54
C GLU A 11 10.66 15.30 -36.38
N SER A 12 11.67 16.03 -36.88
CA SER A 12 12.77 15.48 -37.69
C SER A 12 13.58 14.44 -36.91
N PHE A 13 13.80 14.66 -35.62
CA PHE A 13 14.47 13.71 -34.74
C PHE A 13 13.67 12.41 -34.60
N LEU A 14 12.37 12.52 -34.29
CA LEU A 14 11.50 11.35 -34.15
C LEU A 14 11.37 10.55 -35.46
N GLU A 15 11.25 11.23 -36.60
CA GLU A 15 11.25 10.58 -37.91
C GLU A 15 12.56 9.84 -38.22
N LYS A 16 13.72 10.42 -37.86
CA LYS A 16 15.02 9.79 -38.04
C LYS A 16 15.15 8.55 -37.16
N GLU A 17 14.78 8.64 -35.87
CA GLU A 17 14.84 7.52 -34.96
C GLU A 17 13.86 6.42 -35.37
N ASN A 18 12.67 6.76 -35.79
CA ASN A 18 11.68 5.81 -36.28
C ASN A 18 12.20 5.03 -37.50
N ARG A 19 12.87 5.71 -38.45
CA ARG A 19 13.54 5.07 -39.59
C ARG A 19 14.67 4.16 -39.14
N ARG A 20 15.48 4.60 -38.16
CA ARG A 20 16.59 3.80 -37.60
C ARG A 20 16.09 2.51 -36.92
N LEU A 21 15.00 2.58 -36.17
CA LEU A 21 14.41 1.42 -35.53
C LEU A 21 13.82 0.45 -36.56
N SER A 22 13.11 0.95 -37.55
CA SER A 22 12.54 0.13 -38.64
C SER A 22 13.60 -0.59 -39.45
N SER A 23 14.76 0.02 -39.69
CA SER A 23 15.87 -0.60 -40.43
C SER A 23 16.54 -1.74 -39.64
N LYS A 24 16.35 -1.84 -38.32
CA LYS A 24 16.83 -2.90 -37.45
C LYS A 24 15.83 -4.04 -37.26
N GLY A 25 14.75 -4.09 -38.06
CA GLY A 25 13.72 -5.13 -37.97
C GLY A 25 12.73 -4.99 -36.82
N SER A 26 12.82 -3.91 -36.05
CA SER A 26 11.83 -3.61 -35.00
C SER A 26 10.58 -3.01 -35.63
N GLN A 27 9.38 -3.44 -35.23
CA GLN A 27 8.16 -2.77 -35.61
C GLN A 27 8.21 -1.32 -35.10
N SER A 28 7.83 -0.37 -35.98
CA SER A 28 7.81 1.04 -35.61
C SER A 28 6.77 1.28 -34.51
N ALA A 29 7.22 1.66 -33.33
CA ALA A 29 6.35 2.01 -32.21
C ALA A 29 5.65 3.36 -32.39
N LEU A 30 6.11 4.20 -33.35
CA LEU A 30 5.56 5.52 -33.61
C LEU A 30 5.05 5.64 -35.04
N GLN A 31 3.87 6.18 -35.20
CA GLN A 31 3.30 6.57 -36.48
C GLN A 31 3.11 8.09 -36.51
N MET A 32 4.02 8.79 -37.19
CA MET A 32 3.93 10.24 -37.36
C MET A 32 2.79 10.58 -38.33
N THR A 33 2.00 11.59 -37.99
CA THR A 33 0.96 12.14 -38.85
C THR A 33 1.05 13.65 -38.96
N ARG A 34 0.82 14.18 -40.14
CA ARG A 34 0.72 15.63 -40.38
C ARG A 34 -0.69 16.17 -40.20
N SER A 35 -1.68 15.29 -40.16
CA SER A 35 -3.08 15.66 -39.89
C SER A 35 -3.75 14.56 -39.09
N PRO A 36 -4.32 14.87 -37.91
CA PRO A 36 -5.05 13.89 -37.12
C PRO A 36 -6.25 13.30 -37.86
N TRP A 37 -6.86 14.06 -38.76
CA TRP A 37 -8.05 13.63 -39.52
C TRP A 37 -7.73 12.72 -40.71
N ALA A 38 -6.46 12.58 -41.08
CA ALA A 38 -6.02 11.69 -42.15
C ALA A 38 -5.78 10.24 -41.67
N VAL A 39 -5.93 9.99 -40.37
CA VAL A 39 -5.67 8.68 -39.77
C VAL A 39 -6.96 8.13 -39.17
N SER A 40 -7.40 6.98 -39.63
CA SER A 40 -8.59 6.27 -39.11
C SER A 40 -8.28 5.28 -37.99
N SER A 41 -7.05 4.73 -37.95
CA SER A 41 -6.57 3.82 -36.90
C SER A 41 -5.05 3.82 -36.85
N ALA A 42 -4.49 3.47 -35.69
CA ALA A 42 -3.07 3.15 -35.57
C ALA A 42 -2.75 1.81 -36.25
N LYS A 43 -1.58 1.69 -36.86
CA LYS A 43 -1.10 0.44 -37.43
C LYS A 43 -0.52 -0.43 -36.32
N GLY A 44 -1.20 -1.53 -35.99
CA GLY A 44 -0.79 -2.40 -34.89
C GLY A 44 -0.87 -1.70 -33.53
N GLN A 45 0.17 -1.85 -32.70
CA GLN A 45 0.30 -1.18 -31.40
C GLN A 45 1.05 0.17 -31.47
N ALA A 46 1.18 0.78 -32.65
CA ALA A 46 1.91 2.03 -32.82
C ALA A 46 1.19 3.22 -32.16
N LEU A 47 1.97 4.12 -31.55
CA LEU A 47 1.49 5.37 -31.03
C LEU A 47 1.42 6.40 -32.17
N LEU A 48 0.23 6.96 -32.41
CA LEU A 48 0.02 8.06 -33.35
C LEU A 48 0.61 9.34 -32.75
N VAL A 49 1.46 10.02 -33.49
CA VAL A 49 2.11 11.27 -33.05
C VAL A 49 1.81 12.39 -34.02
N TYR A 50 1.27 13.49 -33.52
CA TYR A 50 1.02 14.71 -34.23
C TYR A 50 1.72 15.87 -33.53
N ILE A 51 2.52 16.63 -34.30
CA ILE A 51 3.19 17.83 -33.81
C ILE A 51 2.67 19.02 -34.58
N LYS A 52 2.23 20.06 -33.86
CA LYS A 52 1.81 21.32 -34.43
C LYS A 52 2.35 22.45 -33.58
N ASP A 53 3.08 23.36 -34.19
CA ASP A 53 3.74 24.46 -33.52
C ASP A 53 4.68 24.00 -32.41
N ASP A 54 4.40 24.34 -31.15
CA ASP A 54 5.13 23.92 -29.98
C ASP A 54 4.41 22.79 -29.18
N LEU A 55 3.40 22.16 -29.78
CA LEU A 55 2.60 21.13 -29.10
C LEU A 55 2.74 19.76 -29.77
N LEU A 56 3.16 18.76 -28.99
CA LEU A 56 3.14 17.36 -29.35
C LEU A 56 1.88 16.70 -28.77
N MET A 57 1.14 15.99 -29.61
CA MET A 57 -0.01 15.15 -29.23
C MET A 57 0.28 13.71 -29.64
N ALA A 58 0.03 12.76 -28.72
CA ALA A 58 0.21 11.35 -29.01
C ALA A 58 -0.90 10.51 -28.38
N SER A 59 -1.42 9.55 -29.14
CA SER A 59 -2.46 8.61 -28.71
C SER A 59 -2.36 7.30 -29.52
N SER A 60 -2.73 6.18 -28.90
CA SER A 60 -2.95 4.91 -29.61
C SER A 60 -4.30 4.89 -30.35
N ASP A 61 -5.22 5.80 -29.98
CA ASP A 61 -6.54 5.95 -30.59
C ASP A 61 -6.59 7.21 -31.48
N ALA A 62 -6.97 7.01 -32.75
CA ALA A 62 -7.10 8.10 -33.72
C ALA A 62 -8.23 9.07 -33.36
N ALA A 63 -9.35 8.57 -32.80
CA ALA A 63 -10.47 9.41 -32.40
C ALA A 63 -10.10 10.32 -31.23
N GLU A 64 -9.31 9.82 -30.26
CA GLU A 64 -8.78 10.64 -29.18
C GLU A 64 -7.82 11.71 -29.68
N LEU A 65 -6.92 11.36 -30.61
CA LEU A 65 -6.01 12.33 -31.23
C LEU A 65 -6.75 13.44 -31.95
N GLN A 66 -7.82 13.08 -32.72
CA GLN A 66 -8.69 14.03 -33.42
C GLN A 66 -9.44 14.92 -32.44
N ARG A 67 -10.01 14.35 -31.35
CA ARG A 67 -10.69 15.13 -30.29
C ARG A 67 -9.74 16.11 -29.63
N ALA A 68 -8.52 15.68 -29.30
CA ALA A 68 -7.50 16.56 -28.71
C ALA A 68 -7.12 17.69 -29.64
N ALA A 69 -6.88 17.40 -30.94
CA ALA A 69 -6.55 18.40 -31.95
C ALA A 69 -7.70 19.39 -32.18
N ALA A 70 -8.95 18.93 -32.21
CA ALA A 70 -10.12 19.78 -32.33
C ALA A 70 -10.25 20.75 -31.14
N ARG A 71 -10.05 20.25 -29.92
CA ARG A 71 -10.09 21.10 -28.69
C ARG A 71 -9.04 22.18 -28.69
N VAL A 72 -7.82 21.87 -29.15
CA VAL A 72 -6.74 22.89 -29.28
C VAL A 72 -7.09 23.96 -30.30
N GLN A 73 -7.87 23.65 -31.32
CA GLN A 73 -8.29 24.62 -32.35
C GLN A 73 -9.52 25.45 -31.95
N GLN A 74 -10.30 25.00 -30.97
CA GLN A 74 -11.52 25.71 -30.52
C GLN A 74 -11.18 26.65 -29.37
N SER A 75 -11.09 27.93 -29.65
CA SER A 75 -10.80 29.00 -28.67
C SER A 75 -11.96 29.29 -27.68
N SER A 76 -13.12 28.65 -27.81
CA SER A 76 -14.32 28.94 -27.00
C SER A 76 -14.74 27.81 -26.02
N ALA A 77 -13.98 26.74 -25.95
CA ALA A 77 -14.24 25.69 -24.96
C ALA A 77 -13.77 26.14 -23.56
N ARG A 78 -14.46 25.74 -22.49
CA ARG A 78 -13.96 25.87 -21.13
C ARG A 78 -12.53 25.32 -21.09
N HIS A 79 -11.58 26.20 -20.81
CA HIS A 79 -10.18 25.82 -20.84
C HIS A 79 -9.87 24.95 -19.62
N PHE A 80 -9.07 23.90 -19.82
CA PHE A 80 -8.54 23.08 -18.71
C PHE A 80 -7.91 23.95 -17.62
N ALA A 81 -7.31 25.09 -18.02
CA ALA A 81 -6.74 26.08 -17.11
C ALA A 81 -7.73 26.68 -16.07
N GLU A 82 -9.04 26.59 -16.34
CA GLU A 82 -10.09 27.07 -15.43
C GLU A 82 -10.56 26.01 -14.44
N THR A 83 -10.07 24.76 -14.58
CA THR A 83 -10.48 23.65 -13.71
C THR A 83 -9.71 23.65 -12.40
N PRO A 84 -10.32 23.18 -11.30
CA PRO A 84 -9.62 22.99 -10.02
C PRO A 84 -8.43 22.02 -10.14
N LEU A 85 -8.52 21.02 -11.00
CA LEU A 85 -7.42 20.09 -11.28
C LEU A 85 -6.21 20.83 -11.86
N TYR A 86 -6.41 21.77 -12.78
CA TYR A 86 -5.32 22.57 -13.32
C TYR A 86 -4.65 23.43 -12.24
N GLN A 87 -5.44 24.03 -11.34
CA GLN A 87 -4.89 24.80 -10.23
C GLN A 87 -4.02 23.94 -9.30
N GLN A 88 -4.41 22.69 -9.08
CA GLN A 88 -3.60 21.71 -8.34
C GLN A 88 -2.28 21.42 -9.05
N ILE A 89 -2.32 21.16 -10.36
CA ILE A 89 -1.12 20.94 -11.19
C ILE A 89 -0.17 22.14 -11.15
N VAL A 90 -0.70 23.36 -11.31
CA VAL A 90 0.10 24.60 -11.25
C VAL A 90 0.79 24.73 -9.89
N ARG A 91 0.06 24.47 -8.80
CA ARG A 91 0.60 24.51 -7.44
C ARG A 91 1.76 23.52 -7.27
N SER A 92 1.60 22.26 -7.67
CA SER A 92 2.65 21.26 -7.59
C SER A 92 3.91 21.66 -8.34
N TYR A 93 3.77 22.24 -9.56
CA TYR A 93 4.93 22.74 -10.31
C TYR A 93 5.58 23.97 -9.67
N GLN A 94 4.79 24.87 -9.09
CA GLN A 94 5.31 26.02 -8.34
C GLN A 94 6.07 25.58 -7.08
N GLU A 95 5.65 24.50 -6.46
CA GLU A 95 6.31 23.87 -5.31
C GLU A 95 7.53 23.00 -5.70
N GLY A 96 7.89 22.94 -6.99
CA GLY A 96 9.11 22.29 -7.47
C GLY A 96 8.96 20.85 -7.92
N ALA A 97 7.76 20.40 -8.26
CA ALA A 97 7.57 19.07 -8.84
C ALA A 97 8.33 18.96 -10.17
N GLY A 98 9.28 18.03 -10.23
CA GLY A 98 10.01 17.70 -11.47
C GLY A 98 9.20 16.78 -12.37
N TRP A 99 8.36 15.95 -11.77
CA TRP A 99 7.46 15.01 -12.43
C TRP A 99 6.13 14.96 -11.66
N LEU A 100 5.03 14.90 -12.40
CA LEU A 100 3.68 14.96 -11.86
C LEU A 100 2.73 14.05 -12.64
N LEU A 101 1.95 13.23 -11.93
CA LEU A 101 0.74 12.58 -12.42
C LEU A 101 -0.44 13.11 -11.61
N CYS A 102 -1.49 13.54 -12.29
CA CYS A 102 -2.71 14.03 -11.67
C CYS A 102 -3.93 13.38 -12.31
N ALA A 103 -4.82 12.86 -11.50
CA ALA A 103 -6.05 12.19 -11.95
C ALA A 103 -7.28 12.78 -11.24
N ASP A 104 -8.32 13.04 -12.02
CA ASP A 104 -9.65 13.37 -11.52
C ASP A 104 -10.40 12.05 -11.30
N MET A 105 -10.39 11.60 -10.04
CA MET A 105 -10.95 10.31 -9.65
C MET A 105 -12.48 10.30 -9.73
N GLU A 106 -13.12 11.44 -9.50
CA GLU A 106 -14.57 11.57 -9.61
C GLU A 106 -15.04 11.27 -11.04
N GLN A 107 -14.33 11.80 -12.05
CA GLN A 107 -14.64 11.52 -13.45
C GLN A 107 -14.31 10.08 -13.87
N ILE A 108 -13.22 9.51 -13.34
CA ILE A 108 -12.83 8.12 -13.63
C ILE A 108 -13.86 7.14 -13.06
N VAL A 109 -14.28 7.34 -11.80
CA VAL A 109 -15.28 6.51 -11.15
C VAL A 109 -16.64 6.65 -11.86
N ALA A 110 -17.07 7.88 -12.17
CA ALA A 110 -18.33 8.12 -12.88
C ALA A 110 -18.35 7.48 -14.28
N GLY A 111 -17.21 7.47 -14.99
CA GLY A 111 -17.07 6.81 -16.28
C GLY A 111 -17.22 5.28 -16.20
N ASN A 112 -16.66 4.66 -15.17
CA ASN A 112 -16.71 3.21 -14.97
C ASN A 112 -18.12 2.71 -14.54
N VAL A 113 -18.89 3.54 -13.81
CA VAL A 113 -20.27 3.22 -13.43
C VAL A 113 -21.18 3.12 -14.65
N GLN A 114 -20.92 3.90 -15.71
CA GLN A 114 -21.71 3.83 -16.97
C GLN A 114 -21.48 2.54 -17.76
N ASP A 115 -20.34 1.88 -17.57
CA ASP A 115 -20.03 0.59 -18.25
C ASP A 115 -20.57 -0.65 -17.51
N GLY A 116 -21.42 -0.48 -16.49
CA GLY A 116 -22.11 -1.57 -15.78
C GLY A 116 -21.23 -2.39 -14.84
N SER A 117 -19.99 -1.99 -14.59
CA SER A 117 -19.12 -2.57 -13.57
C SER A 117 -19.35 -1.85 -12.23
N ASN A 118 -20.50 -2.13 -11.60
CA ASN A 118 -20.78 -1.71 -10.24
C ASN A 118 -19.85 -2.50 -9.28
N HIS A 119 -18.64 -2.04 -9.10
CA HIS A 119 -17.84 -2.45 -7.94
C HIS A 119 -18.21 -1.50 -6.81
N ASP A 120 -18.92 -2.02 -5.81
CA ASP A 120 -19.20 -1.30 -4.58
C ASP A 120 -17.85 -0.98 -3.90
N LEU A 121 -17.34 0.23 -4.16
CA LEU A 121 -16.16 0.73 -3.48
C LEU A 121 -16.49 0.86 -1.99
N PRO A 122 -15.56 0.49 -1.09
CA PRO A 122 -15.76 0.70 0.33
C PRO A 122 -16.14 2.17 0.63
N PRO A 123 -17.08 2.42 1.56
CA PRO A 123 -17.47 3.77 1.95
C PRO A 123 -16.26 4.65 2.26
N GLY A 124 -16.23 5.86 1.70
CA GLY A 124 -15.13 6.80 1.86
C GLY A 124 -14.03 6.70 0.79
N ILE A 125 -13.91 5.58 0.06
CA ILE A 125 -12.99 5.48 -1.09
C ILE A 125 -13.59 6.14 -2.32
N GLY A 126 -14.91 6.00 -2.52
CA GLY A 126 -15.64 6.67 -3.62
C GLY A 126 -15.64 8.19 -3.54
N ASP A 127 -15.33 8.77 -2.36
CA ASP A 127 -15.28 10.21 -2.15
C ASP A 127 -13.94 10.86 -2.55
N VAL A 128 -12.98 10.06 -3.07
CA VAL A 128 -11.70 10.58 -3.57
C VAL A 128 -11.94 11.42 -4.81
N ARG A 129 -11.55 12.69 -4.74
CA ARG A 129 -11.70 13.64 -5.83
C ARG A 129 -10.50 13.68 -6.74
N TYR A 130 -9.30 13.85 -6.16
CA TYR A 130 -8.05 13.91 -6.92
C TYR A 130 -7.03 12.95 -6.35
N LEU A 131 -6.29 12.29 -7.24
CA LEU A 131 -5.02 11.64 -6.96
C LEU A 131 -3.93 12.45 -7.63
N THR A 132 -2.97 12.93 -6.83
CA THR A 132 -1.77 13.60 -7.33
C THR A 132 -0.56 12.80 -6.89
N MET A 133 0.31 12.43 -7.82
CA MET A 133 1.60 11.79 -7.51
C MET A 133 2.69 12.68 -8.08
N GLU A 134 3.68 13.01 -7.28
CA GLU A 134 4.75 13.93 -7.65
C GLU A 134 6.12 13.44 -7.18
N HIS A 135 7.11 13.80 -7.94
CA HIS A 135 8.52 13.58 -7.63
C HIS A 135 9.21 14.93 -7.57
N ARG A 136 9.91 15.16 -6.49
CA ARG A 136 10.69 16.38 -6.24
C ARG A 136 12.13 16.04 -5.87
N GLU A 137 13.04 16.94 -6.15
CA GLU A 137 14.38 16.92 -5.57
C GLU A 137 14.52 18.14 -4.65
N VAL A 138 14.63 17.89 -3.35
CA VAL A 138 14.76 18.94 -2.33
C VAL A 138 16.06 18.74 -1.57
N GLY A 139 16.99 19.69 -1.70
CA GLY A 139 18.29 19.63 -1.00
C GLY A 139 19.15 18.41 -1.35
N GLY A 140 19.04 17.90 -2.59
CA GLY A 140 19.74 16.70 -3.05
C GLY A 140 19.13 15.38 -2.57
N LYS A 141 17.95 15.43 -1.93
CA LYS A 141 17.15 14.25 -1.56
C LYS A 141 15.94 14.14 -2.46
N THR A 142 15.61 12.91 -2.81
CA THR A 142 14.36 12.58 -3.50
C THR A 142 13.19 12.67 -2.52
N ASP A 143 12.10 13.32 -2.93
CA ASP A 143 10.81 13.35 -2.24
C ASP A 143 9.74 12.90 -3.23
N ASN A 144 9.26 11.67 -3.04
CA ASN A 144 8.14 11.11 -3.79
C ASN A 144 6.89 11.24 -2.93
N ARG A 145 5.85 11.85 -3.47
CA ARG A 145 4.61 12.12 -2.73
C ARG A 145 3.40 11.69 -3.54
N ALA A 146 2.44 11.06 -2.87
CA ALA A 146 1.10 10.79 -3.37
C ALA A 146 0.08 11.47 -2.45
N ASP A 147 -0.80 12.27 -3.01
CA ASP A 147 -1.83 13.04 -2.30
C ASP A 147 -3.21 12.59 -2.80
N LEU A 148 -4.01 11.95 -1.93
CA LEU A 148 -5.40 11.63 -2.17
C LEU A 148 -6.25 12.72 -1.53
N THR A 149 -6.89 13.54 -2.34
CA THR A 149 -7.79 14.62 -1.88
C THR A 149 -9.23 14.16 -1.97
N PHE A 150 -10.00 14.42 -0.93
CA PHE A 150 -11.42 14.09 -0.84
C PHE A 150 -12.29 15.32 -1.11
N ALA A 151 -13.53 15.10 -1.53
CA ALA A 151 -14.47 16.20 -1.81
C ALA A 151 -14.91 16.93 -0.53
N SER A 152 -14.88 16.23 0.62
CA SER A 152 -15.23 16.73 1.95
C SER A 152 -14.30 16.11 3.00
N GLU A 153 -14.64 16.22 4.28
CA GLU A 153 -13.94 15.50 5.34
C GLU A 153 -14.02 13.98 5.09
N ARG A 154 -12.88 13.29 5.31
CA ARG A 154 -12.74 11.85 5.08
C ARG A 154 -13.74 11.05 5.92
N GLN A 155 -14.46 10.15 5.28
CA GLN A 155 -15.46 9.27 5.89
C GLN A 155 -15.12 7.80 5.66
N GLY A 156 -15.89 6.90 6.29
CA GLY A 156 -15.70 5.45 6.14
C GLY A 156 -14.25 5.03 6.41
N VAL A 157 -13.74 4.08 5.63
CA VAL A 157 -12.38 3.53 5.78
C VAL A 157 -11.29 4.59 5.61
N ALA A 158 -11.51 5.60 4.79
CA ALA A 158 -10.55 6.68 4.60
C ALA A 158 -10.36 7.52 5.89
N SER A 159 -11.34 7.54 6.78
CA SER A 159 -11.27 8.27 8.05
C SER A 159 -10.52 7.53 9.15
N TRP A 160 -10.25 6.23 8.99
CA TRP A 160 -9.63 5.42 10.05
C TRP A 160 -8.20 5.87 10.39
N LEU A 161 -7.46 6.35 9.41
CA LEU A 161 -6.14 6.94 9.65
C LEU A 161 -6.30 8.26 10.40
N ALA A 162 -5.76 8.34 11.63
CA ALA A 162 -5.84 9.54 12.46
C ALA A 162 -4.92 10.67 11.96
N ALA A 163 -5.01 11.83 12.59
CA ALA A 163 -4.02 12.90 12.43
C ALA A 163 -2.64 12.43 12.89
N PRO A 164 -1.55 13.02 12.37
CA PRO A 164 -0.20 12.70 12.80
C PRO A 164 -0.02 12.86 14.31
N ALA A 165 0.58 11.86 14.93
CA ALA A 165 0.92 11.86 16.36
C ALA A 165 2.26 11.16 16.60
N SER A 166 2.81 11.31 17.81
CA SER A 166 3.98 10.54 18.23
C SER A 166 3.63 9.07 18.36
N MET A 167 4.54 8.18 17.93
CA MET A 167 4.36 6.73 17.97
C MET A 167 5.28 6.13 19.05
N GLY A 168 4.74 6.02 20.27
CA GLY A 168 5.49 5.46 21.40
C GLY A 168 5.75 3.96 21.28
N SER A 169 4.98 3.24 20.47
CA SER A 169 5.18 1.82 20.17
C SER A 169 6.52 1.55 19.47
N LEU A 170 7.04 2.50 18.70
CA LEU A 170 8.34 2.37 18.03
C LEU A 170 9.52 2.29 19.01
N GLU A 171 9.33 2.70 20.25
CA GLU A 171 10.35 2.57 21.31
C GLU A 171 10.56 1.12 21.76
N PHE A 172 9.67 0.18 21.35
CA PHE A 172 9.84 -1.26 21.59
C PHE A 172 10.45 -2.00 20.39
N VAL A 173 10.83 -1.28 19.34
CA VAL A 173 11.43 -1.82 18.12
C VAL A 173 12.90 -1.48 18.08
N SER A 174 13.76 -2.48 17.84
CA SER A 174 15.22 -2.26 17.81
C SER A 174 15.67 -1.67 16.47
N PRO A 175 16.90 -1.08 16.41
CA PRO A 175 17.52 -0.63 15.17
C PRO A 175 17.72 -1.73 14.11
N GLU A 176 17.68 -3.00 14.54
CA GLU A 176 17.92 -4.18 13.70
C GLU A 176 16.67 -4.68 13.01
N ALA A 177 15.51 -4.02 13.23
CA ALA A 177 14.27 -4.41 12.60
C ALA A 177 14.38 -4.37 11.08
N SER A 178 13.97 -5.46 10.44
CA SER A 178 13.98 -5.59 8.99
C SER A 178 12.77 -4.97 8.31
N MET A 179 11.61 -4.99 9.00
CA MET A 179 10.37 -4.36 8.53
C MET A 179 9.55 -3.87 9.73
N VAL A 180 9.00 -2.68 9.61
CA VAL A 180 8.13 -2.08 10.63
C VAL A 180 6.97 -1.35 9.95
N THR A 181 5.76 -1.68 10.35
CA THR A 181 4.57 -0.92 10.00
C THR A 181 3.97 -0.38 11.29
N SER A 182 3.80 0.92 11.37
CA SER A 182 3.13 1.56 12.51
C SER A 182 2.08 2.54 12.00
N ALA A 183 0.94 2.60 12.69
CA ALA A 183 -0.13 3.52 12.35
C ALA A 183 -0.80 4.07 13.61
N VAL A 184 -1.23 5.32 13.52
CA VAL A 184 -2.15 5.94 14.46
C VAL A 184 -3.52 5.95 13.81
N ILE A 185 -4.43 5.17 14.36
CA ILE A 185 -5.80 5.04 13.89
C ILE A 185 -6.75 5.84 14.79
N ARG A 186 -7.90 6.21 14.27
CA ARG A 186 -8.97 6.79 15.08
C ARG A 186 -9.42 5.76 16.11
N ASN A 187 -10.32 6.17 16.99
CA ASN A 187 -10.85 5.30 18.05
C ASN A 187 -11.24 3.90 17.49
N PRO A 188 -10.62 2.81 17.98
CA PRO A 188 -10.87 1.45 17.50
C PRO A 188 -12.33 1.04 17.57
N ARG A 189 -13.07 1.50 18.59
CA ARG A 189 -14.51 1.25 18.71
C ARG A 189 -15.29 1.81 17.52
N SER A 190 -15.02 3.08 17.13
CA SER A 190 -15.69 3.70 15.98
C SER A 190 -15.32 3.02 14.65
N ILE A 191 -14.11 2.49 14.56
CA ILE A 191 -13.67 1.69 13.40
C ILE A 191 -14.47 0.40 13.33
N MET A 192 -14.62 -0.31 14.45
CA MET A 192 -15.40 -1.55 14.51
C MET A 192 -16.89 -1.31 14.24
N GLU A 193 -17.47 -0.22 14.76
CA GLU A 193 -18.83 0.17 14.43
C GLU A 193 -19.02 0.41 12.93
N GLY A 194 -18.08 1.12 12.29
CA GLY A 194 -18.09 1.34 10.85
C GLY A 194 -17.94 0.04 10.04
N LEU A 195 -17.06 -0.88 10.48
CA LEU A 195 -16.93 -2.22 9.90
C LEU A 195 -18.23 -3.02 10.00
N PHE A 196 -18.91 -2.99 11.17
CA PHE A 196 -20.17 -3.69 11.36
C PHE A 196 -21.27 -3.14 10.46
N GLN A 197 -21.32 -1.83 10.26
CA GLN A 197 -22.25 -1.23 9.30
C GLN A 197 -21.97 -1.73 7.87
N MET A 198 -20.70 -1.74 7.45
CA MET A 198 -20.32 -2.22 6.11
C MET A 198 -20.65 -3.69 5.92
N MET A 199 -20.34 -4.54 6.90
CA MET A 199 -20.61 -5.98 6.82
C MET A 199 -22.12 -6.27 6.87
N GLY A 200 -22.87 -5.54 7.69
CA GLY A 200 -24.33 -5.68 7.80
C GLY A 200 -25.08 -5.26 6.54
N THR A 201 -24.50 -4.39 5.69
CA THR A 201 -25.09 -4.09 4.37
C THR A 201 -24.80 -5.16 3.34
N GLY A 202 -23.69 -5.91 3.49
CA GLY A 202 -23.26 -6.96 2.57
C GLY A 202 -23.74 -8.37 2.94
N ASP A 203 -24.00 -8.63 4.21
CA ASP A 203 -24.45 -9.93 4.74
C ASP A 203 -25.65 -9.76 5.67
N ALA A 204 -26.82 -10.21 5.21
CA ALA A 204 -28.08 -10.13 5.98
C ALA A 204 -28.01 -10.91 7.32
N ASN A 205 -27.11 -11.92 7.44
CA ASN A 205 -26.95 -12.73 8.64
C ASN A 205 -25.85 -12.22 9.58
N PHE A 206 -25.10 -11.17 9.18
CA PHE A 206 -23.97 -10.67 9.98
C PHE A 206 -24.35 -10.34 11.41
N SER A 207 -25.44 -9.60 11.62
CA SER A 207 -25.92 -9.23 12.95
C SER A 207 -26.28 -10.47 13.81
N GLN A 208 -26.83 -11.50 13.19
CA GLN A 208 -27.11 -12.77 13.86
C GLN A 208 -25.82 -13.47 14.27
N HIS A 209 -24.85 -13.62 13.35
CA HIS A 209 -23.56 -14.24 13.65
C HIS A 209 -22.79 -13.49 14.74
N LEU A 210 -22.84 -12.16 14.75
CA LEU A 210 -22.26 -11.35 15.81
C LEU A 210 -22.92 -11.61 17.16
N SER A 211 -24.25 -11.61 17.20
CA SER A 211 -25.02 -11.89 18.43
C SER A 211 -24.76 -13.33 18.95
N GLU A 212 -24.67 -14.30 18.04
CA GLU A 212 -24.31 -15.68 18.39
C GLU A 212 -22.89 -15.77 18.97
N PHE A 213 -21.93 -15.07 18.36
CA PHE A 213 -20.56 -14.99 18.86
C PHE A 213 -20.53 -14.38 20.26
N GLU A 214 -21.19 -13.24 20.48
CA GLU A 214 -21.24 -12.57 21.78
C GLU A 214 -21.94 -13.44 22.85
N ALA A 215 -23.03 -14.13 22.49
CA ALA A 215 -23.73 -15.04 23.38
C ALA A 215 -22.86 -16.25 23.77
N LYS A 216 -22.08 -16.80 22.83
CA LYS A 216 -21.20 -17.94 23.07
C LYS A 216 -19.99 -17.59 23.92
N THR A 217 -19.35 -16.46 23.61
CA THR A 217 -18.09 -16.05 24.23
C THR A 217 -18.28 -15.28 25.52
N GLY A 218 -19.45 -14.63 25.68
CA GLY A 218 -19.67 -13.62 26.72
C GLY A 218 -18.77 -12.39 26.52
N VAL A 219 -18.35 -12.11 25.28
CA VAL A 219 -17.49 -10.99 24.91
C VAL A 219 -18.25 -10.08 23.97
N ASN A 220 -18.48 -8.84 24.39
CA ASN A 220 -18.96 -7.78 23.50
C ASN A 220 -17.78 -7.20 22.71
N VAL A 221 -17.82 -7.30 21.37
CA VAL A 221 -16.69 -6.93 20.53
C VAL A 221 -16.38 -5.43 20.63
N LEU A 222 -17.38 -4.58 20.79
CA LEU A 222 -17.19 -3.13 20.91
C LEU A 222 -16.67 -2.72 22.28
N ASP A 223 -17.26 -3.29 23.36
CA ASP A 223 -16.98 -2.84 24.72
C ASP A 223 -15.78 -3.59 25.35
N ASP A 224 -15.67 -4.91 25.10
CA ASP A 224 -14.65 -5.73 25.76
C ASP A 224 -13.35 -5.87 24.92
N LEU A 225 -13.43 -5.66 23.59
CA LEU A 225 -12.27 -5.82 22.71
C LEU A 225 -11.81 -4.48 22.11
N ALA A 226 -12.71 -3.71 21.50
CA ALA A 226 -12.32 -2.48 20.80
C ALA A 226 -12.13 -1.28 21.74
N ALA A 227 -13.02 -1.08 22.73
CA ALA A 227 -12.95 0.06 23.65
C ALA A 227 -11.70 0.06 24.56
N PRO A 228 -11.15 -1.11 25.02
CA PRO A 228 -9.90 -1.14 25.78
C PRO A 228 -8.64 -0.75 24.99
N LEU A 229 -8.69 -0.77 23.65
CA LEU A 229 -7.56 -0.45 22.79
C LEU A 229 -7.42 1.06 22.59
N GLY A 230 -6.17 1.51 22.49
CA GLY A 230 -5.81 2.84 22.01
C GLY A 230 -5.70 2.91 20.49
N GLY A 231 -5.30 4.08 20.01
CA GLY A 231 -5.22 4.35 18.57
C GLY A 231 -3.93 3.91 17.91
N GLU A 232 -2.94 3.44 18.64
CA GLU A 232 -1.62 3.12 18.07
C GLU A 232 -1.44 1.61 17.89
N VAL A 233 -1.02 1.20 16.69
CA VAL A 233 -0.71 -0.19 16.34
C VAL A 233 0.61 -0.27 15.58
N THR A 234 1.49 -1.18 16.01
CA THR A 234 2.78 -1.45 15.34
C THR A 234 2.97 -2.95 15.17
N MET A 235 3.37 -3.33 13.97
CA MET A 235 3.85 -4.67 13.64
C MET A 235 5.29 -4.56 13.15
N ALA A 236 6.20 -5.32 13.76
CA ALA A 236 7.61 -5.32 13.40
C ALA A 236 8.14 -6.74 13.20
N PHE A 237 8.99 -6.93 12.20
CA PHE A 237 9.89 -8.06 12.09
C PHE A 237 11.25 -7.60 12.60
N ASP A 238 11.60 -8.03 13.81
CA ASP A 238 12.70 -7.47 14.59
C ASP A 238 13.58 -8.60 15.12
N GLY A 239 14.61 -8.91 14.34
CA GLY A 239 15.56 -9.98 14.56
C GLY A 239 15.67 -10.95 13.37
N PRO A 240 16.28 -12.12 13.56
CA PRO A 240 16.45 -13.10 12.50
C PRO A 240 15.12 -13.54 11.87
N MET A 241 15.12 -13.61 10.52
CA MET A 241 13.96 -14.08 9.75
C MET A 241 13.91 -15.61 9.66
N LEU A 242 15.05 -16.30 9.84
CA LEU A 242 15.19 -17.74 9.77
C LEU A 242 15.84 -18.27 11.05
N PRO A 243 15.52 -19.49 11.51
CA PRO A 243 14.50 -20.41 10.94
C PRO A 243 13.06 -20.01 11.23
N THR A 244 12.82 -19.19 12.25
CA THR A 244 11.50 -18.69 12.63
C THR A 244 11.55 -17.17 12.68
N PRO A 245 10.68 -16.44 11.92
CA PRO A 245 10.66 -15.01 11.97
C PRO A 245 10.37 -14.48 13.37
N ARG A 246 11.17 -13.55 13.86
CA ARG A 246 10.89 -12.84 15.10
C ARG A 246 10.05 -11.64 14.78
N TRP A 247 8.81 -11.69 15.22
CA TRP A 247 7.85 -10.60 15.07
C TRP A 247 7.47 -10.02 16.42
N LYS A 248 7.02 -8.77 16.41
CA LYS A 248 6.41 -8.08 17.55
C LYS A 248 5.13 -7.40 17.06
N LEU A 249 4.05 -7.58 17.82
CA LEU A 249 2.82 -6.80 17.69
C LEU A 249 2.71 -5.92 18.94
N ILE A 250 2.61 -4.62 18.75
CA ILE A 250 2.52 -3.63 19.83
C ILE A 250 1.23 -2.85 19.62
N LEU A 251 0.35 -2.89 20.60
CA LEU A 251 -0.95 -2.23 20.60
C LEU A 251 -1.03 -1.28 21.79
N GLU A 252 -1.43 -0.05 21.56
CA GLU A 252 -1.80 0.85 22.65
C GLU A 252 -3.04 0.34 23.36
N VAL A 253 -3.04 0.36 24.69
CA VAL A 253 -4.11 -0.19 25.53
C VAL A 253 -4.44 0.77 26.66
N TYR A 254 -5.70 1.18 26.73
CA TYR A 254 -6.22 2.05 27.79
C TYR A 254 -6.75 1.28 28.99
N ASP A 255 -7.29 0.05 28.79
CA ASP A 255 -7.74 -0.82 29.85
C ASP A 255 -7.14 -2.24 29.72
N PRO A 256 -5.92 -2.45 30.25
CA PRO A 256 -5.26 -3.77 30.25
C PRO A 256 -6.06 -4.85 31.00
N ALA A 257 -6.82 -4.47 32.03
CA ALA A 257 -7.54 -5.46 32.83
C ALA A 257 -8.73 -6.05 32.07
N THR A 258 -9.53 -5.19 31.43
CA THR A 258 -10.63 -5.64 30.58
C THR A 258 -10.12 -6.44 29.39
N LEU A 259 -9.07 -6.01 28.71
CA LEU A 259 -8.49 -6.72 27.57
C LEU A 259 -7.96 -8.10 28.00
N GLN A 260 -7.27 -8.19 29.15
CA GLN A 260 -6.79 -9.47 29.70
C GLN A 260 -7.94 -10.42 30.03
N ALA A 261 -9.02 -9.94 30.65
CA ALA A 261 -10.20 -10.75 30.95
C ALA A 261 -10.85 -11.25 29.66
N THR A 262 -10.92 -10.42 28.64
CA THR A 262 -11.45 -10.76 27.32
C THR A 262 -10.63 -11.85 26.64
N ILE A 263 -9.29 -11.73 26.64
CA ILE A 263 -8.40 -12.77 26.12
C ILE A 263 -8.64 -14.10 26.84
N ALA A 264 -8.77 -14.11 28.18
CA ALA A 264 -9.04 -15.30 28.94
C ALA A 264 -10.39 -15.94 28.57
N LYS A 265 -11.46 -15.15 28.47
CA LYS A 265 -12.79 -15.64 28.03
C LYS A 265 -12.74 -16.27 26.63
N LEU A 266 -12.01 -15.65 25.70
CA LEU A 266 -11.86 -16.17 24.34
C LEU A 266 -11.11 -17.52 24.33
N VAL A 267 -10.03 -17.66 25.10
CA VAL A 267 -9.30 -18.93 25.26
C VAL A 267 -10.19 -20.00 25.87
N ASP A 268 -10.94 -19.68 26.93
CA ASP A 268 -11.86 -20.62 27.58
C ASP A 268 -12.97 -21.07 26.65
N THR A 269 -13.52 -20.18 25.85
CA THR A 269 -14.56 -20.51 24.87
C THR A 269 -14.01 -21.39 23.75
N TYR A 270 -12.83 -21.06 23.22
CA TYR A 270 -12.15 -21.88 22.22
C TYR A 270 -11.92 -23.31 22.73
N ASN A 271 -11.52 -23.47 23.99
CA ASN A 271 -11.30 -24.76 24.60
C ASN A 271 -12.61 -25.56 24.80
N ARG A 272 -13.68 -24.90 25.20
CA ARG A 272 -15.01 -25.55 25.34
C ARG A 272 -15.53 -26.07 24.00
N GLU A 273 -15.45 -25.27 22.96
CA GLU A 273 -15.94 -25.63 21.61
C GLU A 273 -15.03 -26.65 20.93
N GLY A 274 -13.73 -26.51 21.09
CA GLY A 274 -12.73 -27.37 20.47
C GLY A 274 -12.49 -28.70 21.16
N SER A 275 -13.07 -28.93 22.35
CA SER A 275 -12.81 -30.12 23.15
C SER A 275 -13.17 -31.44 22.44
N ALA A 276 -14.27 -31.47 21.69
CA ALA A 276 -14.68 -32.62 20.90
C ALA A 276 -13.72 -32.96 19.74
N GLU A 277 -13.02 -31.95 19.23
CA GLU A 277 -12.04 -32.06 18.14
C GLU A 277 -10.60 -32.16 18.67
N GLY A 278 -10.46 -32.25 19.99
CA GLY A 278 -9.17 -32.29 20.67
C GLY A 278 -8.39 -30.98 20.63
N ARG A 279 -8.97 -29.83 20.19
CA ARG A 279 -8.30 -28.54 20.18
C ARG A 279 -8.22 -27.96 21.59
N SER A 280 -7.02 -27.55 22.01
CA SER A 280 -6.82 -26.97 23.34
C SER A 280 -5.71 -25.91 23.30
N LEU A 281 -6.00 -24.75 23.88
CA LEU A 281 -5.05 -23.67 24.16
C LEU A 281 -4.82 -23.60 25.68
N GLN A 282 -3.59 -23.42 26.08
CA GLN A 282 -3.25 -23.11 27.45
C GLN A 282 -2.90 -21.63 27.58
N LEU A 283 -3.58 -20.93 28.49
CA LEU A 283 -3.20 -19.60 28.93
C LEU A 283 -2.49 -19.70 30.28
N ALA A 284 -1.21 -19.39 30.30
CA ALA A 284 -0.40 -19.43 31.52
C ALA A 284 0.07 -18.00 31.88
N LYS A 285 0.10 -17.73 33.20
CA LYS A 285 0.66 -16.46 33.74
C LYS A 285 2.02 -16.78 34.38
N ARG A 286 3.03 -15.99 34.04
CA ARG A 286 4.41 -16.12 34.57
C ARG A 286 4.90 -14.78 35.09
N GLN A 287 5.40 -14.74 36.33
CA GLN A 287 6.02 -13.56 36.93
C GLN A 287 7.53 -13.65 36.81
N VAL A 288 8.18 -12.59 36.27
CA VAL A 288 9.64 -12.47 36.21
C VAL A 288 10.03 -11.08 36.71
N GLY A 289 10.59 -10.99 37.88
CA GLY A 289 10.80 -9.72 38.57
C GLY A 289 9.49 -8.99 38.82
N SER A 290 9.40 -7.74 38.46
CA SER A 290 8.18 -6.93 38.53
C SER A 290 7.23 -7.15 37.34
N GLN A 291 7.68 -7.82 36.27
CA GLN A 291 6.92 -7.95 35.03
C GLN A 291 6.10 -9.25 34.98
N THR A 292 4.83 -9.12 34.58
CA THR A 292 3.94 -10.25 34.35
C THR A 292 3.91 -10.57 32.85
N TYR A 293 4.19 -11.83 32.51
CA TYR A 293 4.07 -12.35 31.15
C TYR A 293 2.92 -13.34 31.08
N PHE A 294 2.24 -13.35 29.96
CA PHE A 294 1.19 -14.31 29.64
C PHE A 294 1.63 -15.10 28.41
N VAL A 295 1.30 -16.39 28.41
CA VAL A 295 1.70 -17.34 27.37
C VAL A 295 0.44 -18.04 26.87
N ILE A 296 0.16 -17.94 25.58
CA ILE A 296 -0.85 -18.75 24.90
C ILE A 296 -0.11 -19.81 24.09
N SER A 297 -0.29 -21.07 24.45
CA SER A 297 0.32 -22.21 23.74
C SER A 297 -0.72 -23.17 23.24
N ASN A 298 -0.48 -23.74 22.05
CA ASN A 298 -1.30 -24.82 21.53
C ASN A 298 -0.68 -26.16 21.95
N LEU A 299 -1.38 -26.91 22.76
CA LEU A 299 -0.87 -28.18 23.31
C LEU A 299 -0.68 -29.31 22.26
N GLN A 300 -1.22 -29.11 21.04
CA GLN A 300 -1.14 -30.10 19.96
C GLN A 300 -0.09 -29.79 18.92
N ARG A 301 0.37 -28.54 18.86
CA ARG A 301 1.39 -28.07 17.90
C ARG A 301 2.62 -27.61 18.66
N ALA A 302 3.68 -28.39 18.64
CA ALA A 302 4.97 -27.96 19.13
C ALA A 302 5.38 -26.63 18.42
N ASN A 303 5.92 -25.68 19.17
CA ASN A 303 6.35 -24.35 18.70
C ASN A 303 5.22 -23.40 18.24
N SER A 304 3.98 -23.61 18.70
CA SER A 304 2.88 -22.66 18.49
C SER A 304 2.59 -21.94 19.81
N GLU A 305 3.48 -21.00 20.16
CA GLU A 305 3.42 -20.20 21.38
C GLU A 305 3.39 -18.72 20.99
N VAL A 306 2.59 -17.93 21.72
CA VAL A 306 2.57 -16.48 21.67
C VAL A 306 2.67 -15.99 23.10
N ASP A 307 3.74 -15.28 23.39
CA ASP A 307 3.93 -14.59 24.65
C ASP A 307 3.45 -13.14 24.52
N TYR A 308 2.82 -12.59 25.55
CA TYR A 308 2.49 -11.18 25.60
C TYR A 308 2.62 -10.62 27.02
N THR A 309 2.73 -9.31 27.09
CA THR A 309 2.82 -8.56 28.34
C THR A 309 2.22 -7.17 28.19
N PHE A 310 1.83 -6.56 29.30
CA PHE A 310 1.40 -5.16 29.34
C PHE A 310 2.50 -4.32 30.00
N VAL A 311 2.92 -3.27 29.33
CA VAL A 311 3.93 -2.33 29.82
C VAL A 311 3.67 -0.95 29.27
N ASP A 312 3.69 0.08 30.15
CA ASP A 312 3.58 1.50 29.78
C ASP A 312 2.45 1.82 28.79
N SER A 313 1.24 1.34 29.07
CA SER A 313 0.05 1.48 28.22
C SER A 313 0.11 0.75 26.88
N TYR A 314 0.98 -0.23 26.72
CA TYR A 314 1.03 -1.08 25.54
C TYR A 314 0.88 -2.55 25.90
N LEU A 315 0.15 -3.31 25.06
CA LEU A 315 0.26 -4.75 24.95
C LEU A 315 1.34 -5.05 23.92
N ILE A 316 2.35 -5.82 24.31
CA ILE A 316 3.38 -6.32 23.39
C ILE A 316 3.23 -7.81 23.29
N ALA A 317 3.08 -8.34 22.07
CA ALA A 317 3.04 -9.77 21.79
C ALA A 317 4.20 -10.17 20.87
N ALA A 318 4.72 -11.38 21.08
CA ALA A 318 5.85 -11.93 20.33
C ALA A 318 5.81 -13.49 20.34
N PRO A 319 6.58 -14.16 19.47
CA PRO A 319 6.62 -15.63 19.45
C PRO A 319 7.29 -16.25 20.69
N ASP A 320 8.03 -15.46 21.47
CA ASP A 320 8.71 -15.94 22.67
C ASP A 320 8.99 -14.81 23.68
N ARG A 321 9.12 -15.19 24.96
CA ARG A 321 9.39 -14.28 26.05
C ARG A 321 10.74 -13.55 25.92
N GLY A 322 11.74 -14.18 25.33
CA GLY A 322 13.06 -13.56 25.14
C GLY A 322 12.96 -12.33 24.24
N THR A 323 12.14 -12.39 23.21
CA THR A 323 11.85 -11.26 22.32
C THR A 323 11.13 -10.13 23.06
N LEU A 324 10.15 -10.44 23.93
CA LEU A 324 9.48 -9.44 24.79
C LEU A 324 10.44 -8.77 25.77
N ALA A 325 11.23 -9.59 26.48
CA ALA A 325 12.19 -9.07 27.47
C ALA A 325 13.22 -8.16 26.82
N ARG A 326 13.71 -8.51 25.63
CA ARG A 326 14.62 -7.68 24.84
C ARG A 326 13.96 -6.35 24.45
N ALA A 327 12.72 -6.37 23.95
CA ALA A 327 12.01 -5.14 23.58
C ALA A 327 11.91 -4.14 24.75
N ILE A 328 11.63 -4.65 25.98
CA ILE A 328 11.57 -3.83 27.18
C ILE A 328 12.97 -3.29 27.54
N GLN A 329 14.02 -4.12 27.45
CA GLN A 329 15.39 -3.73 27.72
C GLN A 329 15.90 -2.70 26.71
N ASP A 330 15.66 -2.92 25.43
CA ASP A 330 16.06 -2.02 24.35
C ASP A 330 15.45 -0.62 24.57
N ARG A 331 14.16 -0.56 24.91
CA ARG A 331 13.48 0.69 25.27
C ARG A 331 14.13 1.37 26.47
N GLN A 332 14.39 0.63 27.55
CA GLN A 332 15.02 1.17 28.76
C GLN A 332 16.45 1.69 28.50
N ALA A 333 17.16 1.05 27.57
CA ALA A 333 18.51 1.43 27.16
C ALA A 333 18.54 2.55 26.10
N GLY A 334 17.39 2.95 25.53
CA GLY A 334 17.32 3.86 24.38
C GLY A 334 17.84 3.25 23.09
N TYR A 335 17.97 1.92 23.03
CA TYR A 335 18.39 1.20 21.82
C TYR A 335 17.17 0.88 20.94
N THR A 336 16.61 1.95 20.35
CA THR A 336 15.34 1.88 19.64
C THR A 336 15.49 2.36 18.19
N LEU A 337 14.54 1.94 17.35
CA LEU A 337 14.51 2.33 15.93
C LEU A 337 14.51 3.84 15.75
N THR A 338 13.78 4.56 16.58
CA THR A 338 13.65 6.02 16.52
C THR A 338 14.98 6.76 16.78
N HIS A 339 15.91 6.14 17.50
CA HIS A 339 17.24 6.67 17.77
C HIS A 339 18.30 6.18 16.77
N ALA A 340 17.96 5.23 15.88
CA ALA A 340 18.89 4.71 14.88
C ALA A 340 19.23 5.78 13.83
N SER A 341 20.52 6.02 13.61
CA SER A 341 20.98 6.99 12.61
C SER A 341 20.47 6.69 11.18
N ALA A 342 20.36 5.42 10.84
CA ALA A 342 19.81 4.98 9.55
C ALA A 342 18.34 5.38 9.40
N PHE A 343 17.51 5.24 10.44
CA PHE A 343 16.12 5.66 10.44
C PHE A 343 16.00 7.19 10.40
N GLN A 344 16.78 7.89 11.24
CA GLN A 344 16.76 9.36 11.30
C GLN A 344 17.18 10.01 9.98
N ALA A 345 18.12 9.40 9.24
CA ALA A 345 18.54 9.87 7.93
C ALA A 345 17.41 9.80 6.86
N LEU A 346 16.42 8.94 7.09
CA LEU A 346 15.25 8.75 6.23
C LEU A 346 14.07 9.67 6.58
N LEU A 347 14.13 10.38 7.71
CA LEU A 347 13.08 11.32 8.08
C LEU A 347 12.99 12.47 7.09
N PRO A 348 11.78 13.02 6.87
CA PRO A 348 11.56 14.11 5.94
C PRO A 348 12.37 15.36 6.34
N SER A 349 12.80 16.10 5.34
CA SER A 349 13.60 17.33 5.52
C SER A 349 12.75 18.54 5.97
N ASP A 350 11.44 18.41 5.99
CA ASP A 350 10.49 19.45 6.41
C ASP A 350 10.39 19.63 7.94
N GLY A 351 11.11 18.80 8.72
CA GLY A 351 11.15 18.84 10.17
C GLY A 351 9.95 18.20 10.87
N TYR A 352 8.99 17.64 10.15
CA TYR A 352 7.90 16.87 10.74
C TYR A 352 8.40 15.50 11.23
N THR A 353 8.17 15.22 12.51
CA THR A 353 8.57 13.97 13.17
C THR A 353 7.38 13.08 13.54
N ASN A 354 6.16 13.62 13.48
CA ASN A 354 4.93 12.91 13.76
C ASN A 354 4.26 12.45 12.46
N PHE A 355 3.83 11.22 12.43
CA PHE A 355 3.19 10.60 11.28
C PHE A 355 1.84 10.00 11.68
N SER A 356 0.96 9.79 10.71
CA SER A 356 -0.24 8.98 10.90
C SER A 356 0.03 7.50 10.65
N ALA A 357 0.98 7.20 9.76
CA ALA A 357 1.49 5.85 9.56
C ALA A 357 2.91 5.90 9.02
N ILE A 358 3.66 4.84 9.27
CA ILE A 358 4.98 4.60 8.66
C ILE A 358 5.08 3.15 8.19
N PHE A 359 5.85 2.96 7.14
CA PHE A 359 6.39 1.67 6.73
C PHE A 359 7.90 1.82 6.54
N TYR A 360 8.65 1.20 7.43
CA TYR A 360 10.11 1.15 7.37
C TYR A 360 10.55 -0.24 6.92
N HIS A 361 11.57 -0.30 6.08
CA HIS A 361 12.23 -1.55 5.74
C HIS A 361 13.76 -1.38 5.71
N ASN A 362 14.44 -2.43 6.14
CA ASN A 362 15.90 -2.59 6.07
C ASN A 362 16.20 -4.07 5.81
N ILE A 363 15.92 -4.50 4.60
CA ILE A 363 16.00 -5.92 4.23
C ILE A 363 17.38 -6.35 3.76
N GLY A 364 18.29 -5.39 3.52
CA GLY A 364 19.65 -5.65 3.06
C GLY A 364 20.40 -6.67 3.90
N PRO A 365 20.44 -6.55 5.24
CA PRO A 365 21.10 -7.51 6.10
C PRO A 365 20.53 -8.94 6.04
N VAL A 366 19.26 -9.08 5.64
CA VAL A 366 18.57 -10.38 5.51
C VAL A 366 18.81 -10.98 4.13
N ILE A 367 18.62 -10.17 3.09
CA ILE A 367 18.69 -10.63 1.68
C ILE A 367 20.12 -10.79 1.20
N GLY A 368 21.05 -9.93 1.64
CA GLY A 368 22.43 -9.92 1.17
C GLY A 368 23.13 -11.28 1.32
N PRO A 369 23.20 -11.87 2.52
CA PRO A 369 23.82 -13.18 2.73
C PRO A 369 23.15 -14.29 1.93
N LEU A 370 21.82 -14.29 1.81
CA LEU A 370 21.06 -15.27 1.04
C LEU A 370 21.34 -15.14 -0.46
N ALA A 371 21.38 -13.90 -0.96
CA ALA A 371 21.69 -13.61 -2.35
C ALA A 371 23.10 -14.11 -2.74
N GLU A 372 24.10 -13.86 -1.90
CA GLU A 372 25.46 -14.32 -2.10
C GLU A 372 25.55 -15.86 -2.08
N GLN A 373 24.85 -16.51 -1.17
CA GLN A 373 24.80 -17.97 -1.11
C GLN A 373 24.14 -18.57 -2.37
N LEU A 374 23.03 -17.97 -2.85
CA LEU A 374 22.36 -18.42 -4.06
C LEU A 374 23.21 -18.20 -5.31
N LYS A 375 23.87 -17.04 -5.42
CA LYS A 375 24.79 -16.73 -6.54
C LYS A 375 25.98 -17.69 -6.58
N SER A 376 26.52 -18.04 -5.42
CA SER A 376 27.68 -18.96 -5.33
C SER A 376 27.33 -20.42 -5.62
N SER A 377 26.07 -20.83 -5.47
CA SER A 377 25.62 -22.20 -5.73
C SER A 377 25.70 -22.63 -7.21
N GLY A 378 25.82 -21.66 -8.13
CA GLY A 378 25.89 -21.91 -9.57
C GLY A 378 24.58 -22.40 -10.21
N ALA A 379 23.54 -22.62 -9.43
CA ALA A 379 22.25 -23.19 -9.87
C ALA A 379 21.30 -22.18 -10.52
N LEU A 380 21.63 -20.88 -10.53
CA LEU A 380 20.74 -19.82 -11.01
C LEU A 380 20.85 -19.59 -12.50
N THR A 381 19.71 -19.43 -13.17
CA THR A 381 19.63 -18.89 -14.54
C THR A 381 20.04 -17.42 -14.58
N SER A 382 20.37 -16.91 -15.78
CA SER A 382 20.71 -15.49 -15.96
C SER A 382 19.57 -14.56 -15.53
N GLN A 383 18.31 -14.93 -15.79
CA GLN A 383 17.14 -14.15 -15.38
C GLN A 383 16.96 -14.13 -13.86
N GLN A 384 17.18 -15.27 -13.18
CA GLN A 384 17.11 -15.34 -11.71
C GLN A 384 18.22 -14.52 -11.07
N ARG A 385 19.46 -14.53 -11.61
CA ARG A 385 20.55 -13.66 -11.15
C ARG A 385 20.19 -12.20 -11.28
N GLN A 386 19.65 -11.79 -12.43
CA GLN A 386 19.22 -10.42 -12.65
C GLN A 386 18.12 -9.99 -11.66
N SER A 387 17.15 -10.86 -11.36
CA SER A 387 16.11 -10.59 -10.36
C SER A 387 16.70 -10.42 -8.95
N ILE A 388 17.68 -11.25 -8.58
CA ILE A 388 18.40 -11.14 -7.30
C ILE A 388 19.22 -9.85 -7.25
N ASP A 389 19.88 -9.45 -8.35
CA ASP A 389 20.65 -8.21 -8.42
C ASP A 389 19.73 -6.99 -8.23
N VAL A 390 18.54 -6.98 -8.85
CA VAL A 390 17.53 -5.92 -8.66
C VAL A 390 17.04 -5.88 -7.22
N LEU A 391 16.73 -7.02 -6.60
CA LEU A 391 16.32 -7.10 -5.19
C LEU A 391 17.42 -6.60 -4.25
N THR A 392 18.68 -6.99 -4.50
CA THR A 392 19.82 -6.58 -3.67
C THR A 392 20.10 -5.08 -3.82
N ALA A 393 20.02 -4.55 -5.05
CA ALA A 393 20.19 -3.12 -5.30
C ALA A 393 19.13 -2.26 -4.60
N ASN A 394 17.91 -2.78 -4.44
CA ASN A 394 16.77 -2.10 -3.78
C ASN A 394 16.63 -2.47 -2.29
N SER A 395 17.63 -3.11 -1.70
CA SER A 395 17.61 -3.55 -0.30
C SER A 395 18.07 -2.49 0.71
N ALA A 396 18.46 -1.31 0.26
CA ALA A 396 18.80 -0.18 1.13
C ALA A 396 17.62 0.18 2.05
N PRO A 397 17.89 0.69 3.26
CA PRO A 397 16.84 1.14 4.15
C PRO A 397 15.93 2.17 3.49
N GLY A 398 14.62 2.02 3.65
CA GLY A 398 13.62 2.91 3.12
C GLY A 398 12.51 3.22 4.12
N LEU A 399 11.94 4.41 3.99
CA LEU A 399 10.83 4.88 4.82
C LEU A 399 9.73 5.45 3.94
N ILE A 400 8.54 4.90 4.08
CA ILE A 400 7.30 5.47 3.58
C ILE A 400 6.55 6.00 4.80
N TYR A 401 6.01 7.19 4.71
CA TYR A 401 5.25 7.80 5.80
C TYR A 401 3.97 8.44 5.27
N ALA A 402 2.95 8.51 6.13
CA ALA A 402 1.66 9.06 5.77
C ALA A 402 1.18 10.12 6.77
N TYR A 403 0.45 11.09 6.25
CA TYR A 403 -0.23 12.12 7.02
C TYR A 403 -1.73 12.07 6.72
N GLY A 404 -2.54 11.75 7.72
CA GLY A 404 -3.98 11.84 7.66
C GLY A 404 -4.43 13.26 8.03
N LYS A 405 -4.85 14.03 7.03
CA LYS A 405 -5.45 15.36 7.22
C LYS A 405 -6.98 15.25 7.11
N PRO A 406 -7.77 16.23 7.54
CA PRO A 406 -9.23 16.13 7.49
C PRO A 406 -9.78 15.80 6.10
N ASP A 407 -9.24 16.44 5.05
CA ASP A 407 -9.71 16.39 3.67
C ASP A 407 -8.79 15.62 2.71
N ARG A 408 -7.68 15.03 3.21
CA ARG A 408 -6.70 14.33 2.38
C ARG A 408 -5.85 13.32 3.13
N ILE A 409 -5.27 12.40 2.39
CA ILE A 409 -4.19 11.52 2.86
C ILE A 409 -2.98 11.80 1.98
N VAL A 410 -1.86 12.15 2.62
CA VAL A 410 -0.57 12.32 1.94
C VAL A 410 0.30 11.14 2.30
N VAL A 411 0.83 10.45 1.29
CA VAL A 411 1.83 9.39 1.46
C VAL A 411 3.11 9.85 0.80
N ALA A 412 4.23 9.77 1.47
CA ALA A 412 5.50 10.22 0.93
C ALA A 412 6.64 9.26 1.26
N SER A 413 7.70 9.33 0.46
CA SER A 413 8.92 8.55 0.65
C SER A 413 10.11 9.31 0.08
N ASN A 414 11.24 9.29 0.78
CA ASN A 414 12.50 9.81 0.31
C ASN A 414 13.35 8.78 -0.47
N THR A 415 12.81 7.59 -0.67
CA THR A 415 13.34 6.52 -1.54
C THR A 415 12.29 6.20 -2.60
N GLY A 416 12.62 5.35 -3.57
CA GLY A 416 11.62 4.85 -4.53
C GLY A 416 10.41 4.25 -3.79
N PHE A 417 9.21 4.40 -4.34
CA PHE A 417 7.98 3.83 -3.77
C PHE A 417 8.13 2.30 -3.71
N MET A 418 8.32 1.71 -2.52
CA MET A 418 8.61 0.28 -2.30
C MET A 418 9.79 -0.26 -3.15
N GLY A 419 10.82 0.56 -3.40
CA GLY A 419 11.94 0.20 -4.28
C GLY A 419 11.66 0.41 -5.77
N PHE A 420 10.47 0.85 -6.13
CA PHE A 420 10.15 1.24 -7.50
C PHE A 420 10.20 2.77 -7.59
N ASP A 421 11.00 3.30 -8.52
CA ASP A 421 10.80 4.68 -8.89
C ASP A 421 9.51 4.79 -9.73
N LEU A 422 8.91 5.98 -9.74
CA LEU A 422 7.68 6.22 -10.50
C LEU A 422 7.87 5.98 -12.01
N GLY A 423 9.09 6.10 -12.54
CA GLY A 423 9.43 5.74 -13.91
C GLY A 423 9.31 4.24 -14.16
N THR A 424 9.75 3.43 -13.20
CA THR A 424 9.60 1.96 -13.25
C THR A 424 8.14 1.54 -13.20
N LEU A 425 7.30 2.21 -12.39
CA LEU A 425 5.85 1.96 -12.36
C LEU A 425 5.16 2.28 -13.69
N LEU A 426 5.65 3.28 -14.42
CA LEU A 426 5.14 3.62 -15.76
C LEU A 426 5.62 2.64 -16.85
N THR A 427 6.81 2.05 -16.69
CA THR A 427 7.41 1.13 -17.67
C THR A 427 7.05 -0.33 -17.46
N MET A 428 6.57 -0.72 -16.26
CA MET A 428 6.04 -2.07 -15.99
C MET A 428 4.70 -2.36 -16.70
N GLY A 429 4.18 -1.43 -17.49
CA GLY A 429 2.86 -1.46 -18.11
C GLY A 429 2.75 -2.19 -19.44
N ASP A 430 3.55 -3.22 -19.74
CA ASP A 430 3.35 -4.03 -20.97
C ASP A 430 2.12 -4.98 -20.87
N ASN A 431 1.50 -5.10 -19.68
CA ASN A 431 0.29 -5.92 -19.44
C ASN A 431 -0.92 -5.12 -18.91
N GLY A 432 -1.02 -3.85 -19.23
CA GLY A 432 -2.13 -2.98 -18.83
C GLY A 432 -1.82 -2.07 -17.65
N PRO A 433 -2.57 -1.00 -17.45
CA PRO A 433 -2.26 0.02 -16.47
C PRO A 433 -2.33 -0.53 -15.05
N PHE A 434 -1.18 -0.66 -14.41
CA PHE A 434 -1.00 -1.17 -13.04
C PHE A 434 -1.83 -0.37 -12.00
N LEU A 435 -1.95 0.94 -12.21
CA LEU A 435 -2.71 1.82 -11.32
C LEU A 435 -4.20 1.51 -11.22
N PRO A 436 -4.96 1.26 -12.31
CA PRO A 436 -6.35 0.83 -12.23
C PRO A 436 -6.53 -0.53 -11.56
N GLN A 437 -5.62 -1.48 -11.79
CA GLN A 437 -5.71 -2.82 -11.17
C GLN A 437 -5.40 -2.81 -9.68
N MET A 438 -4.52 -1.93 -9.22
CA MET A 438 -4.21 -1.77 -7.80
C MET A 438 -5.34 -1.03 -7.05
N LEU A 439 -6.00 -0.08 -7.70
CA LEU A 439 -7.12 0.68 -7.14
C LEU A 439 -8.47 -0.04 -7.26
N LEU A 440 -8.64 -0.91 -8.27
CA LEU A 440 -9.91 -1.58 -8.57
C LEU A 440 -9.99 -3.04 -8.09
N GLY A 441 -8.98 -3.55 -7.38
CA GLY A 441 -9.00 -4.89 -6.80
C GLY A 441 -8.96 -6.03 -7.85
N ARG A 442 -8.18 -7.06 -7.59
CA ARG A 442 -8.12 -8.30 -8.36
C ARG A 442 -9.48 -9.02 -8.40
N THR A 443 -10.29 -8.81 -9.41
CA THR A 443 -11.52 -9.61 -9.63
C THR A 443 -11.69 -10.14 -11.04
N LEU A 444 -10.67 -10.14 -11.90
CA LEU A 444 -10.81 -10.62 -13.29
C LEU A 444 -10.05 -11.92 -13.61
N SER A 445 -9.68 -12.76 -12.65
CA SER A 445 -8.98 -14.03 -12.96
C SER A 445 -9.78 -15.32 -12.74
N ASN A 446 -11.08 -15.27 -12.44
CA ASN A 446 -11.87 -16.49 -12.20
C ASN A 446 -12.98 -16.82 -13.19
N SER A 447 -13.09 -16.14 -14.33
CA SER A 447 -14.14 -16.43 -15.32
C SER A 447 -13.67 -17.17 -16.59
N ALA A 448 -12.39 -17.58 -16.68
CA ALA A 448 -11.86 -18.24 -17.89
C ALA A 448 -11.73 -19.77 -17.81
N ASN A 449 -12.26 -20.43 -16.77
CA ASN A 449 -12.07 -21.91 -16.61
C ASN A 449 -13.37 -22.72 -16.43
N SER A 450 -14.51 -22.27 -17.02
CA SER A 450 -15.77 -23.04 -16.97
C SER A 450 -16.42 -23.35 -18.31
N SER A 451 -15.67 -23.35 -19.41
CA SER A 451 -16.23 -23.77 -20.71
C SER A 451 -15.28 -24.67 -21.49
N ASP A 452 -15.01 -25.88 -20.95
CA ASP A 452 -14.62 -27.04 -21.80
C ASP A 452 -14.83 -28.33 -21.00
N ARG A 453 -16.10 -28.75 -20.88
CA ARG A 453 -16.44 -30.16 -20.66
C ARG A 453 -17.32 -30.61 -21.80
N ALA A 454 -16.70 -31.13 -22.85
CA ALA A 454 -17.36 -31.91 -23.86
C ALA A 454 -17.97 -33.18 -23.27
N PRO A 455 -19.18 -33.61 -23.71
CA PRO A 455 -19.81 -34.83 -23.22
C PRO A 455 -19.10 -36.07 -23.79
N ARG A 456 -18.79 -37.01 -22.91
CA ARG A 456 -18.31 -38.35 -23.32
C ARG A 456 -19.43 -39.13 -24.03
N PRO A 457 -19.14 -39.85 -25.13
CA PRO A 457 -20.10 -40.75 -25.75
C PRO A 457 -20.28 -42.00 -24.86
N GLN A 458 -21.55 -42.37 -24.67
CA GLN A 458 -21.93 -43.67 -24.11
C GLN A 458 -21.61 -44.76 -25.17
N SER A 459 -20.82 -45.74 -24.80
CA SER A 459 -20.68 -47.00 -25.52
C SER A 459 -21.60 -48.02 -24.90
N GLN A 460 -22.27 -48.72 -25.80
CA GLN A 460 -23.11 -49.89 -25.55
C GLN A 460 -22.40 -51.01 -24.77
#